data_056ecf22007ab7cf8fb2c687bc2fb12a
#
_entry.id   056ecf22007ab7cf8fb2c687bc2fb12a
#
_cell.length_a   1.000
_cell.length_b   1.000
_cell.length_c   1.000
_cell.angle_alpha   90.00
_cell.angle_beta   90.00
_cell.angle_gamma   90.00
#
_symmetry.space_group_name_H-M   'P 1'
#
loop_
_entity.id
_entity.type
_entity.pdbx_description
1 polymer ?
#
loop_
_entity_poly.entity_id
_entity_poly.type
_entity_poly.pdbx_seq_one_letter_code
_entity_poly.pdbx_strand_id
1 'polypeptide(L)'
;MKKLLILAFLLLGCFSMASYAAKPKAKHVVYIGLDGWGSYSMPKANMPTVKSLMETGCYTMQKRTVLPSSSAVNWASMFMGAGPEVHGYTEWGSRTPELPSRVIVKN
;
A
#
# COMPACT_ATOMS: atom_id res chain seq x y z
N MET A 1 -28.42 40.54 5.75
CA MET A 1 -28.76 39.15 6.11
C MET A 1 -28.10 38.10 5.22
N LYS A 2 -28.21 38.15 3.88
CA LYS A 2 -27.62 37.14 2.98
C LYS A 2 -26.09 37.01 3.08
N LYS A 3 -25.35 38.12 3.25
CA LYS A 3 -23.89 38.09 3.41
C LYS A 3 -23.43 37.45 4.73
N LEU A 4 -24.21 37.61 5.79
CA LEU A 4 -23.93 37.00 7.10
C LEU A 4 -24.14 35.47 7.09
N LEU A 5 -25.16 35.01 6.34
CA LEU A 5 -25.44 33.59 6.13
C LEU A 5 -24.32 32.90 5.34
N ILE A 6 -23.80 33.56 4.29
CA ILE A 6 -22.70 33.03 3.47
C ILE A 6 -21.42 32.93 4.31
N LEU A 7 -21.13 33.94 5.15
CA LEU A 7 -19.96 33.91 6.03
C LEU A 7 -20.07 32.81 7.10
N ALA A 8 -21.26 32.58 7.64
CA ALA A 8 -21.50 31.48 8.58
C ALA A 8 -21.34 30.11 7.91
N PHE A 9 -21.80 29.96 6.68
CA PHE A 9 -21.62 28.71 5.92
C PHE A 9 -20.14 28.44 5.59
N LEU A 10 -19.37 29.48 5.24
CA LEU A 10 -17.93 29.37 5.00
C LEU A 10 -17.16 29.01 6.29
N LEU A 11 -17.53 29.60 7.41
CA LEU A 11 -16.93 29.25 8.70
C LEU A 11 -17.28 27.83 9.16
N LEU A 12 -18.51 27.35 8.96
CA LEU A 12 -18.87 25.95 9.25
C LEU A 12 -18.13 24.97 8.33
N GLY A 13 -17.92 25.31 7.06
CA GLY A 13 -17.19 24.49 6.10
C GLY A 13 -15.70 24.32 6.46
N CYS A 14 -15.08 25.33 7.02
CA CYS A 14 -13.69 25.26 7.47
C CYS A 14 -13.49 24.38 8.73
N PHE A 15 -14.50 24.22 9.55
CA PHE A 15 -14.43 23.38 10.76
C PHE A 15 -14.52 21.86 10.47
N SER A 16 -15.09 21.48 9.32
CA SER A 16 -15.21 20.06 8.94
C SER A 16 -13.92 19.47 8.35
N MET A 17 -12.89 20.25 8.12
CA MET A 17 -11.58 19.78 7.62
C MET A 17 -10.52 19.62 8.71
N ALA A 18 -10.90 19.59 9.97
CA ALA A 18 -10.01 19.07 11.00
C ALA A 18 -9.87 17.56 10.74
N SER A 19 -8.96 17.20 9.82
CA SER A 19 -8.51 15.83 9.68
C SER A 19 -8.05 15.36 11.05
N TYR A 20 -8.84 14.53 11.69
CA TYR A 20 -8.41 13.79 12.84
C TYR A 20 -7.25 12.92 12.36
N ALA A 21 -6.05 13.45 12.44
CA ALA A 21 -4.85 12.64 12.33
C ALA A 21 -4.92 11.67 13.52
N ALA A 22 -5.48 10.50 13.29
CA ALA A 22 -5.54 9.46 14.28
C ALA A 22 -4.11 9.22 14.76
N LYS A 23 -3.87 9.30 16.06
CA LYS A 23 -2.55 8.98 16.62
C LYS A 23 -2.12 7.63 16.07
N PRO A 24 -0.88 7.48 15.59
CA PRO A 24 -0.41 6.22 15.04
C PRO A 24 -0.62 5.13 16.09
N LYS A 25 -1.39 4.11 15.75
CA LYS A 25 -1.71 2.99 16.66
C LYS A 25 -0.53 2.04 16.88
N ALA A 26 0.48 2.10 16.00
CA ALA A 26 1.67 1.25 16.06
C ALA A 26 2.93 2.11 16.03
N LYS A 27 3.92 1.75 16.87
CA LYS A 27 5.25 2.37 16.86
C LYS A 27 6.14 1.80 15.75
N HIS A 28 5.91 0.56 15.37
CA HIS A 28 6.67 -0.17 14.36
C HIS A 28 5.72 -0.92 13.45
N VAL A 29 6.08 -1.00 12.17
CA VAL A 29 5.40 -1.81 11.17
C VAL A 29 6.42 -2.79 10.60
N VAL A 30 6.12 -4.08 10.66
CA VAL A 30 6.93 -5.13 10.04
C VAL A 30 6.23 -5.57 8.78
N TYR A 31 6.92 -5.44 7.64
CA TYR A 31 6.42 -5.84 6.34
C TYR A 31 7.15 -7.11 5.90
N ILE A 32 6.42 -8.22 5.80
CA ILE A 32 6.96 -9.52 5.43
C ILE A 32 6.42 -9.90 4.06
N GLY A 33 7.30 -10.01 3.07
CA GLY A 33 6.98 -10.50 1.74
C GLY A 33 7.43 -11.95 1.57
N LEU A 34 6.57 -12.78 1.01
CA LEU A 34 6.86 -14.17 0.67
C LEU A 34 6.62 -14.37 -0.82
N ASP A 35 7.71 -14.63 -1.55
CA ASP A 35 7.62 -14.89 -2.97
C ASP A 35 7.12 -16.31 -3.26
N GLY A 36 6.47 -16.50 -4.41
CA GLY A 36 6.00 -17.81 -4.86
C GLY A 36 4.87 -18.43 -4.02
N TRP A 37 4.31 -17.70 -3.07
CA TRP A 37 3.26 -18.21 -2.20
C TRP A 37 1.85 -17.89 -2.73
N GLY A 38 1.20 -18.91 -3.30
CA GLY A 38 -0.18 -18.79 -3.76
C GLY A 38 -1.21 -19.12 -2.68
N SER A 39 -2.34 -18.43 -2.70
CA SER A 39 -3.43 -18.63 -1.73
C SER A 39 -3.97 -20.06 -1.70
N TYR A 40 -3.84 -20.79 -2.80
CA TYR A 40 -4.25 -22.23 -2.91
C TYR A 40 -3.46 -23.16 -1.96
N SER A 41 -2.31 -22.73 -1.46
CA SER A 41 -1.51 -23.51 -0.52
C SER A 41 -2.01 -23.41 0.92
N MET A 42 -2.76 -22.38 1.26
CA MET A 42 -3.22 -22.10 2.63
C MET A 42 -4.03 -23.26 3.26
N PRO A 43 -4.99 -23.89 2.57
CA PRO A 43 -5.73 -25.01 3.16
C PRO A 43 -4.89 -26.28 3.27
N LYS A 44 -3.81 -26.41 2.50
CA LYS A 44 -2.99 -27.63 2.39
C LYS A 44 -1.78 -27.62 3.32
N ALA A 45 -1.28 -26.45 3.64
CA ALA A 45 -0.04 -26.33 4.40
C ALA A 45 -0.30 -26.22 5.91
N ASN A 46 0.63 -26.79 6.68
CA ASN A 46 0.61 -26.64 8.12
C ASN A 46 1.24 -25.30 8.51
N MET A 47 0.40 -24.28 8.69
CA MET A 47 0.82 -22.90 8.98
C MET A 47 0.04 -22.35 10.20
N PRO A 48 0.30 -22.85 11.40
CA PRO A 48 -0.51 -22.49 12.58
C PRO A 48 -0.39 -20.99 12.91
N THR A 49 0.79 -20.41 12.80
CA THR A 49 1.01 -18.99 13.08
C THR A 49 0.25 -18.09 12.10
N VAL A 50 0.30 -18.40 10.81
CA VAL A 50 -0.44 -17.62 9.81
C VAL A 50 -1.94 -17.73 10.01
N LYS A 51 -2.44 -18.92 10.31
CA LYS A 51 -3.85 -19.15 10.62
C LYS A 51 -4.31 -18.35 11.84
N SER A 52 -3.51 -18.33 12.90
CA SER A 52 -3.78 -17.51 14.09
C SER A 52 -3.81 -16.02 13.77
N LEU A 53 -2.91 -15.53 12.91
CA LEU A 53 -2.94 -14.13 12.46
C LEU A 53 -4.20 -13.81 11.63
N MET A 54 -4.72 -14.76 10.87
CA MET A 54 -5.97 -14.60 10.12
C MET A 54 -7.19 -14.48 11.03
N GLU A 55 -7.18 -15.13 12.20
CA GLU A 55 -8.27 -15.05 13.19
C GLU A 55 -8.39 -13.67 13.84
N THR A 56 -7.27 -12.95 13.98
CA THR A 56 -7.19 -11.70 14.72
C THR A 56 -6.96 -10.48 13.83
N GLY A 57 -6.59 -10.69 12.57
CA GLY A 57 -6.24 -9.65 11.61
C GLY A 57 -7.16 -9.60 10.41
N CYS A 58 -6.78 -8.77 9.45
CA CYS A 58 -7.46 -8.68 8.16
C CYS A 58 -6.66 -9.46 7.10
N TYR A 59 -7.33 -10.26 6.29
CA TYR A 59 -6.68 -11.00 5.22
C TYR A 59 -7.55 -11.07 3.96
N THR A 60 -6.93 -11.39 2.85
CA THR A 60 -7.61 -11.73 1.61
C THR A 60 -6.91 -12.90 0.90
N MET A 61 -7.70 -13.79 0.32
CA MET A 61 -7.23 -14.88 -0.52
C MET A 61 -7.28 -14.55 -2.02
N GLN A 62 -7.73 -13.35 -2.36
CA GLN A 62 -8.03 -12.92 -3.74
C GLN A 62 -7.16 -11.76 -4.20
N LYS A 63 -5.95 -11.61 -3.63
CA LYS A 63 -5.02 -10.59 -4.10
C LYS A 63 -4.64 -10.87 -5.55
N ARG A 64 -4.74 -9.86 -6.40
CA ARG A 64 -4.25 -9.91 -7.77
C ARG A 64 -2.81 -9.40 -7.85
N THR A 65 -2.05 -9.95 -8.78
CA THR A 65 -0.75 -9.43 -9.17
C THR A 65 -0.90 -8.12 -9.95
N VAL A 66 0.13 -7.29 -9.95
CA VAL A 66 0.26 -6.22 -10.95
C VAL A 66 0.82 -6.82 -12.25
N LEU A 67 0.59 -6.15 -13.36
CA LEU A 67 1.08 -6.58 -14.67
C LEU A 67 2.26 -5.72 -15.12
N PRO A 68 3.27 -6.31 -15.77
CA PRO A 68 3.49 -7.73 -16.04
C PRO A 68 3.61 -8.58 -14.76
N SER A 69 3.05 -9.79 -14.78
CA SER A 69 3.04 -10.68 -13.63
C SER A 69 4.41 -11.35 -13.43
N SER A 70 5.33 -10.61 -12.85
CA SER A 70 6.66 -11.12 -12.49
C SER A 70 7.05 -10.69 -11.08
N SER A 71 7.96 -11.40 -10.44
CA SER A 71 8.45 -11.07 -9.10
C SER A 71 9.09 -9.68 -9.09
N ALA A 72 9.91 -9.33 -10.07
CA ALA A 72 10.56 -8.02 -10.15
C ALA A 72 9.56 -6.87 -10.08
N VAL A 73 8.51 -6.94 -10.90
CA VAL A 73 7.48 -5.90 -10.98
C VAL A 73 6.67 -5.81 -9.69
N ASN A 74 6.30 -6.97 -9.14
CA ASN A 74 5.48 -7.00 -7.93
C ASN A 74 6.27 -6.54 -6.70
N TRP A 75 7.53 -6.96 -6.55
CA TRP A 75 8.40 -6.48 -5.48
C TRP A 75 8.65 -4.97 -5.59
N ALA A 76 8.97 -4.47 -6.78
CA ALA A 76 9.14 -3.05 -7.02
C ALA A 76 7.88 -2.26 -6.64
N SER A 77 6.70 -2.72 -7.09
CA SER A 77 5.43 -2.07 -6.77
C SER A 77 5.13 -2.05 -5.28
N MET A 78 5.45 -3.14 -4.57
CA MET A 78 5.26 -3.25 -3.14
C MET A 78 6.16 -2.29 -2.36
N PHE A 79 7.45 -2.21 -2.70
CA PHE A 79 8.40 -1.36 -1.99
C PHE A 79 8.25 0.11 -2.35
N MET A 80 7.86 0.43 -3.56
CA MET A 80 7.69 1.81 -4.02
C MET A 80 6.31 2.38 -3.75
N GLY A 81 5.33 1.54 -3.43
CA GLY A 81 3.93 1.95 -3.26
C GLY A 81 3.31 2.52 -4.54
N ALA A 82 3.80 2.10 -5.70
CA ALA A 82 3.40 2.60 -7.01
C ALA A 82 3.33 1.44 -8.01
N GLY A 83 2.58 1.60 -9.09
CA GLY A 83 2.52 0.62 -10.17
C GLY A 83 3.64 0.75 -11.19
N PRO A 84 3.76 -0.24 -12.11
CA PRO A 84 4.78 -0.25 -13.15
C PRO A 84 4.77 0.98 -14.05
N GLU A 85 3.62 1.58 -14.24
CA GLU A 85 3.43 2.83 -15.00
C GLU A 85 4.17 4.02 -14.37
N VAL A 86 4.49 3.92 -13.09
CA VAL A 86 5.19 4.97 -12.33
C VAL A 86 6.66 4.63 -12.14
N HIS A 87 6.97 3.39 -11.73
CA HIS A 87 8.36 3.00 -11.41
C HIS A 87 9.12 2.43 -12.61
N GLY A 88 8.46 2.08 -13.70
CA GLY A 88 9.08 1.63 -14.94
C GLY A 88 9.71 0.24 -14.92
N TYR A 89 9.61 -0.51 -13.82
CA TYR A 89 10.11 -1.89 -13.77
C TYR A 89 9.11 -2.82 -14.41
N THR A 90 9.56 -3.56 -15.45
CA THR A 90 8.76 -4.55 -16.17
C THR A 90 9.34 -5.95 -16.08
N GLU A 91 10.61 -6.08 -15.69
CA GLU A 91 11.35 -7.33 -15.52
C GLU A 91 12.59 -7.12 -14.65
N TRP A 92 13.32 -8.18 -14.31
CA TRP A 92 14.56 -8.11 -13.53
C TRP A 92 15.67 -7.30 -14.21
N GLY A 93 15.71 -7.32 -15.53
CA GLY A 93 16.68 -6.57 -16.32
C GLY A 93 16.25 -5.15 -16.68
N SER A 94 15.13 -4.66 -16.16
CA SER A 94 14.63 -3.33 -16.48
C SER A 94 15.69 -2.27 -16.17
N ARG A 95 16.08 -1.54 -17.19
CA ARG A 95 16.88 -0.33 -17.05
C ARG A 95 15.97 0.85 -17.33
N THR A 96 15.90 1.76 -16.39
CA THR A 96 15.17 3.02 -16.53
C THR A 96 16.17 4.18 -16.57
N PRO A 97 16.99 4.27 -17.64
CA PRO A 97 18.08 5.26 -17.69
C PRO A 97 17.58 6.70 -17.70
N GLU A 98 16.34 6.90 -18.08
CA GLU A 98 15.77 8.25 -18.27
C GLU A 98 14.82 8.70 -17.17
N LEU A 99 14.42 7.79 -16.29
CA LEU A 99 13.66 8.20 -15.10
C LEU A 99 14.63 8.50 -13.98
N PRO A 100 14.68 9.75 -13.51
CA PRO A 100 15.48 10.08 -12.35
C PRO A 100 15.06 9.15 -11.21
N SER A 101 16.03 8.50 -10.58
CA SER A 101 15.81 7.63 -9.44
C SER A 101 15.00 8.39 -8.39
N ARG A 102 13.71 8.14 -8.32
CA ARG A 102 12.83 8.74 -7.33
C ARG A 102 12.89 8.02 -5.98
N VAL A 103 13.61 6.92 -5.95
CA VAL A 103 13.87 6.19 -4.71
C VAL A 103 15.15 6.74 -4.10
N ILE A 104 15.01 7.69 -3.23
CA ILE A 104 16.10 8.10 -2.36
C ILE A 104 16.13 7.10 -1.21
N VAL A 105 16.95 6.06 -1.36
CA VAL A 105 17.33 5.23 -0.22
C VAL A 105 18.29 6.07 0.61
N LYS A 106 17.79 6.71 1.64
CA LYS A 106 18.65 7.30 2.65
C LYS A 106 19.14 6.17 3.55
N ASN A 107 20.44 5.91 3.46
CA ASN A 107 21.15 5.09 4.45
C ASN A 107 21.09 5.78 5.83
#